data_8e3442e4062be3e314700cbcf34295b2
#
_entry.id   8e3442e4062be3e314700cbcf34295b2
#
_cell.length_a   1.000
_cell.length_b   1.000
_cell.length_c   1.000
_cell.angle_alpha   90.00
_cell.angle_beta   90.00
_cell.angle_gamma   90.00
#
_symmetry.space_group_name_H-M   'P 1'
#
loop_
_entity.id
_entity.type
_entity.pdbx_description
1 polymer ?
#
loop_
_entity_poly.entity_id
_entity_poly.type
_entity_poly.pdbx_seq_one_letter_code
_entity_poly.pdbx_strand_id
1 'polypeptide(L)'
;MTTLLALDTATEACSVALLHDGKVLTHYEVIPRLHAQKLLPMIKDLLAEAGIGLSALDAIAFGRGPGAFTGVRIAIGVVQGLAFGLDRPVLPVSNLAVLAQRALRENGVSQVAAAIDARMDEVYWGCYRESAGEMRLVGAEVVLPPQNAALPVDASGQWFGAGTGWGYADRIAVKPSGQDAAMLPHAQDLLTLGAFAWHRGEAIVADDAQPVYLRDKVATPKAR
;
A
#
# COMPACT_ATOMS: atom_id res chain seq x y z
N MET A 1 -1.69 -16.59 19.38
CA MET A 1 -2.10 -16.26 17.99
C MET A 1 -1.63 -14.84 17.71
N THR A 2 -1.23 -14.52 16.48
CA THR A 2 -0.68 -13.20 16.14
C THR A 2 -1.78 -12.17 15.98
N THR A 3 -1.59 -10.98 16.55
CA THR A 3 -2.49 -9.82 16.42
C THR A 3 -1.78 -8.70 15.69
N LEU A 4 -2.20 -8.39 14.46
CA LEU A 4 -1.60 -7.38 13.61
C LEU A 4 -2.59 -6.27 13.29
N LEU A 5 -2.16 -5.02 13.43
CA LEU A 5 -2.87 -3.85 12.93
C LEU A 5 -2.24 -3.42 11.61
N ALA A 6 -3.03 -3.08 10.61
CA ALA A 6 -2.57 -2.48 9.36
C ALA A 6 -3.28 -1.16 9.11
N LEU A 7 -2.55 -0.17 8.58
CA LEU A 7 -3.13 1.14 8.27
C LEU A 7 -2.51 1.76 7.01
N ASP A 8 -3.35 2.44 6.22
CA ASP A 8 -2.96 3.14 5.01
C ASP A 8 -3.71 4.46 4.83
N THR A 9 -2.97 5.46 4.38
CA THR A 9 -3.49 6.79 4.03
C THR A 9 -2.77 7.36 2.81
N ALA A 10 -2.15 6.50 2.00
CA ALA A 10 -1.27 6.92 0.91
C ALA A 10 -2.00 7.49 -0.33
N THR A 11 -3.31 7.34 -0.41
CA THR A 11 -4.17 7.83 -1.51
C THR A 11 -5.37 8.59 -0.95
N GLU A 12 -6.44 8.73 -1.71
CA GLU A 12 -7.71 9.29 -1.25
C GLU A 12 -8.45 8.39 -0.24
N ALA A 13 -8.06 7.12 -0.18
CA ALA A 13 -8.58 6.17 0.81
C ALA A 13 -7.85 6.33 2.16
N CYS A 14 -8.61 6.20 3.24
CA CYS A 14 -8.14 5.97 4.60
C CYS A 14 -8.65 4.61 5.03
N SER A 15 -7.76 3.70 5.40
CA SER A 15 -8.15 2.35 5.77
C SER A 15 -7.33 1.79 6.91
N VAL A 16 -7.99 0.96 7.72
CA VAL A 16 -7.39 0.20 8.80
C VAL A 16 -7.90 -1.24 8.74
N ALA A 17 -7.06 -2.20 9.14
CA ALA A 17 -7.42 -3.61 9.25
C ALA A 17 -6.76 -4.22 10.48
N LEU A 18 -7.45 -5.16 11.10
CA LEU A 18 -6.97 -5.89 12.28
C LEU A 18 -7.10 -7.39 12.03
N LEU A 19 -6.00 -8.11 12.22
CA LEU A 19 -6.00 -9.55 12.38
C LEU A 19 -5.96 -9.88 13.87
N HIS A 20 -6.96 -10.55 14.37
CA HIS A 20 -7.02 -11.02 15.76
C HIS A 20 -7.77 -12.36 15.81
N ASP A 21 -7.20 -13.35 16.50
CA ASP A 21 -7.76 -14.71 16.63
C ASP A 21 -8.22 -15.35 15.31
N GLY A 22 -7.42 -15.11 14.24
CA GLY A 22 -7.68 -15.65 12.90
C GLY A 22 -8.81 -14.92 12.14
N LYS A 23 -9.41 -13.88 12.73
CA LYS A 23 -10.42 -13.04 12.10
C LYS A 23 -9.81 -11.74 11.59
N VAL A 24 -10.33 -11.24 10.48
CA VAL A 24 -9.95 -9.95 9.90
C VAL A 24 -11.13 -9.01 10.00
N LEU A 25 -10.93 -7.86 10.67
CA LEU A 25 -11.84 -6.73 10.71
C LEU A 25 -11.25 -5.58 9.90
N THR A 26 -12.10 -4.77 9.24
CA THR A 26 -11.61 -3.68 8.38
C THR A 26 -12.54 -2.47 8.41
N HIS A 27 -11.96 -1.28 8.44
CA HIS A 27 -12.66 -0.03 8.12
C HIS A 27 -11.99 0.63 6.92
N TYR A 28 -12.78 1.05 5.95
CA TYR A 28 -12.33 1.68 4.71
C TYR A 28 -13.26 2.81 4.30
N GLU A 29 -12.70 4.00 4.12
CA GLU A 29 -13.44 5.18 3.66
C GLU A 29 -12.62 5.94 2.61
N VAL A 30 -13.28 6.45 1.56
CA VAL A 30 -12.66 7.38 0.61
C VAL A 30 -12.96 8.80 1.09
N ILE A 31 -11.98 9.44 1.75
CA ILE A 31 -12.15 10.70 2.49
C ILE A 31 -10.97 11.65 2.25
N PRO A 32 -10.83 12.20 1.03
CA PRO A 32 -9.72 13.07 0.72
C PRO A 32 -9.56 14.20 1.75
N ARG A 33 -8.32 14.42 2.22
CA ARG A 33 -7.91 15.47 3.18
C ARG A 33 -8.38 15.29 4.62
N LEU A 34 -9.15 14.25 4.96
CA LEU A 34 -9.63 14.00 6.33
C LEU A 34 -8.84 12.91 7.06
N HIS A 35 -7.82 12.33 6.45
CA HIS A 35 -7.04 11.20 6.99
C HIS A 35 -6.52 11.45 8.41
N ALA A 36 -5.91 12.64 8.65
CA ALA A 36 -5.36 12.97 9.97
C ALA A 36 -6.43 13.05 11.07
N GLN A 37 -7.67 13.38 10.72
CA GLN A 37 -8.78 13.45 11.67
C GLN A 37 -9.43 12.08 11.90
N LYS A 38 -9.41 11.21 10.90
CA LYS A 38 -10.19 9.97 10.90
C LYS A 38 -9.37 8.73 11.28
N LEU A 39 -8.07 8.70 11.01
CA LEU A 39 -7.27 7.49 11.18
C LEU A 39 -7.28 6.94 12.61
N LEU A 40 -7.02 7.78 13.61
CA LEU A 40 -7.02 7.34 15.01
C LEU A 40 -8.42 6.92 15.51
N PRO A 41 -9.52 7.65 15.22
CA PRO A 41 -10.88 7.17 15.45
C PRO A 41 -11.15 5.79 14.82
N MET A 42 -10.81 5.58 13.54
CA MET A 42 -11.01 4.29 12.87
C MET A 42 -10.25 3.15 13.57
N ILE A 43 -9.01 3.39 14.01
CA ILE A 43 -8.22 2.41 14.78
C ILE A 43 -8.94 2.09 16.11
N LYS A 44 -9.40 3.11 16.85
CA LYS A 44 -10.10 2.95 18.12
C LYS A 44 -11.37 2.13 17.96
N ASP A 45 -12.18 2.45 16.95
CA ASP A 45 -13.44 1.77 16.68
C ASP A 45 -13.21 0.31 16.29
N LEU A 46 -12.18 0.02 15.48
CA LEU A 46 -11.81 -1.33 15.08
C LEU A 46 -11.35 -2.20 16.25
N LEU A 47 -10.55 -1.64 17.16
CA LEU A 47 -10.11 -2.33 18.38
C LEU A 47 -11.27 -2.58 19.34
N ALA A 48 -12.19 -1.63 19.47
CA ALA A 48 -13.41 -1.77 20.28
C ALA A 48 -14.33 -2.86 19.72
N GLU A 49 -14.49 -2.95 18.40
CA GLU A 49 -15.22 -4.02 17.72
C GLU A 49 -14.63 -5.39 17.99
N ALA A 50 -13.30 -5.48 18.01
CA ALA A 50 -12.57 -6.70 18.35
C ALA A 50 -12.57 -7.04 19.85
N GLY A 51 -12.99 -6.10 20.72
CA GLY A 51 -12.98 -6.26 22.17
C GLY A 51 -11.57 -6.28 22.79
N ILE A 52 -10.57 -5.67 22.12
CA ILE A 52 -9.17 -5.65 22.61
C ILE A 52 -8.64 -4.22 22.74
N GLY A 53 -7.55 -4.08 23.49
CA GLY A 53 -6.78 -2.83 23.59
C GLY A 53 -5.53 -2.84 22.71
N LEU A 54 -4.91 -1.68 22.57
CA LEU A 54 -3.64 -1.50 21.85
C LEU A 54 -2.52 -2.42 22.34
N SER A 55 -2.47 -2.75 23.64
CA SER A 55 -1.46 -3.64 24.21
C SER A 55 -1.50 -5.07 23.70
N ALA A 56 -2.62 -5.49 23.08
CA ALA A 56 -2.75 -6.82 22.48
C ALA A 56 -2.06 -6.93 21.10
N LEU A 57 -1.62 -5.82 20.51
CA LEU A 57 -0.94 -5.81 19.22
C LEU A 57 0.47 -6.41 19.33
N ASP A 58 0.83 -7.28 18.40
CA ASP A 58 2.19 -7.83 18.25
C ASP A 58 3.03 -6.97 17.28
N ALA A 59 2.43 -6.44 16.22
CA ALA A 59 3.10 -5.55 15.27
C ALA A 59 2.09 -4.66 14.52
N ILE A 60 2.61 -3.61 13.85
CA ILE A 60 1.81 -2.67 13.05
C ILE A 60 2.36 -2.63 11.63
N ALA A 61 1.53 -3.05 10.64
CA ALA A 61 1.84 -2.92 9.23
C ALA A 61 1.39 -1.56 8.69
N PHE A 62 2.14 -0.97 7.76
CA PHE A 62 1.80 0.31 7.19
C PHE A 62 2.21 0.46 5.73
N GLY A 63 1.43 1.25 4.98
CA GLY A 63 1.79 1.68 3.63
C GLY A 63 2.95 2.66 3.65
N ARG A 64 4.13 2.20 3.19
CA ARG A 64 5.37 3.00 3.16
C ARG A 64 5.46 3.96 1.97
N GLY A 65 4.46 3.96 1.11
CA GLY A 65 4.51 4.57 -0.22
C GLY A 65 4.83 3.53 -1.31
N PRO A 66 4.87 3.97 -2.59
CA PRO A 66 4.65 5.34 -3.04
C PRO A 66 3.19 5.79 -2.94
N GLY A 67 2.98 7.12 -2.88
CA GLY A 67 1.65 7.71 -2.79
C GLY A 67 1.70 9.22 -2.54
N ALA A 68 0.59 9.78 -2.06
CA ALA A 68 0.48 11.19 -1.71
C ALA A 68 1.43 11.54 -0.56
N PHE A 69 2.28 12.55 -0.77
CA PHE A 69 3.33 12.98 0.16
C PHE A 69 2.84 13.17 1.61
N THR A 70 1.71 13.87 1.77
CA THR A 70 1.12 14.12 3.09
C THR A 70 0.49 12.85 3.65
N GLY A 71 -0.22 12.08 2.82
CA GLY A 71 -0.91 10.87 3.24
C GLY A 71 0.06 9.83 3.80
N VAL A 72 1.12 9.50 3.08
CA VAL A 72 2.14 8.54 3.54
C VAL A 72 2.73 8.95 4.90
N ARG A 73 3.00 10.27 5.09
CA ARG A 73 3.54 10.75 6.37
C ARG A 73 2.55 10.72 7.52
N ILE A 74 1.25 10.90 7.26
CA ILE A 74 0.21 10.73 8.30
C ILE A 74 0.24 9.30 8.83
N ALA A 75 0.23 8.29 7.94
CA ALA A 75 0.32 6.89 8.34
C ALA A 75 1.58 6.62 9.16
N ILE A 76 2.74 7.01 8.65
CA ILE A 76 4.04 6.77 9.31
C ILE A 76 4.09 7.45 10.68
N GLY A 77 3.65 8.70 10.81
CA GLY A 77 3.65 9.40 12.11
C GLY A 77 2.76 8.72 13.14
N VAL A 78 1.59 8.23 12.74
CA VAL A 78 0.69 7.46 13.63
C VAL A 78 1.34 6.12 14.00
N VAL A 79 1.93 5.41 13.03
CA VAL A 79 2.63 4.14 13.26
C VAL A 79 3.79 4.32 14.23
N GLN A 80 4.66 5.30 14.00
CA GLN A 80 5.79 5.58 14.90
C GLN A 80 5.31 5.88 16.32
N GLY A 81 4.28 6.74 16.46
CA GLY A 81 3.74 7.08 17.78
C GLY A 81 3.15 5.87 18.53
N LEU A 82 2.37 5.04 17.84
CA LEU A 82 1.79 3.83 18.41
C LEU A 82 2.86 2.78 18.74
N ALA A 83 3.72 2.48 17.78
CA ALA A 83 4.75 1.45 17.90
C ALA A 83 5.77 1.79 19.01
N PHE A 84 6.20 3.05 19.10
CA PHE A 84 7.07 3.54 20.16
C PHE A 84 6.39 3.45 21.53
N GLY A 85 5.13 3.92 21.65
CA GLY A 85 4.39 3.88 22.92
C GLY A 85 4.06 2.46 23.41
N LEU A 86 4.02 1.47 22.51
CA LEU A 86 3.69 0.08 22.80
C LEU A 86 4.93 -0.82 22.86
N ASP A 87 6.10 -0.33 22.49
CA ASP A 87 7.31 -1.13 22.28
C ASP A 87 7.05 -2.29 21.30
N ARG A 88 6.48 -1.97 20.12
CA ARG A 88 6.13 -2.96 19.09
C ARG A 88 6.86 -2.70 17.79
N PRO A 89 7.26 -3.76 17.07
CA PRO A 89 7.86 -3.65 15.76
C PRO A 89 6.83 -3.26 14.68
N VAL A 90 7.33 -2.80 13.54
CA VAL A 90 6.51 -2.35 12.42
C VAL A 90 6.88 -3.06 11.13
N LEU A 91 5.94 -3.13 10.18
CA LEU A 91 6.04 -3.86 8.93
C LEU A 91 5.75 -2.91 7.75
N PRO A 92 6.80 -2.38 7.09
CA PRO A 92 6.63 -1.49 5.94
C PRO A 92 6.23 -2.27 4.69
N VAL A 93 5.12 -1.89 4.05
CA VAL A 93 4.60 -2.53 2.83
C VAL A 93 4.46 -1.50 1.71
N SER A 94 4.85 -1.86 0.49
CA SER A 94 4.66 -1.00 -0.68
C SER A 94 3.19 -0.82 -1.03
N ASN A 95 2.76 0.41 -1.30
CA ASN A 95 1.39 0.69 -1.74
C ASN A 95 1.08 0.13 -3.15
N LEU A 96 2.08 -0.02 -4.01
CA LEU A 96 1.91 -0.72 -5.28
C LEU A 96 1.69 -2.23 -5.06
N ALA A 97 2.40 -2.85 -4.11
CA ALA A 97 2.16 -4.24 -3.71
C ALA A 97 0.75 -4.42 -3.13
N VAL A 98 0.29 -3.47 -2.31
CA VAL A 98 -1.08 -3.49 -1.76
C VAL A 98 -2.14 -3.45 -2.85
N LEU A 99 -1.96 -2.61 -3.89
CA LEU A 99 -2.85 -2.60 -5.05
C LEU A 99 -2.86 -3.94 -5.79
N ALA A 100 -1.68 -4.53 -5.99
CA ALA A 100 -1.57 -5.82 -6.64
C ALA A 100 -2.25 -6.93 -5.82
N GLN A 101 -2.06 -6.93 -4.50
CA GLN A 101 -2.71 -7.88 -3.59
C GLN A 101 -4.23 -7.71 -3.58
N ARG A 102 -4.72 -6.47 -3.64
CA ARG A 102 -6.16 -6.18 -3.77
C ARG A 102 -6.72 -6.73 -5.08
N ALA A 103 -6.03 -6.53 -6.20
CA ALA A 103 -6.44 -7.08 -7.49
C ALA A 103 -6.48 -8.62 -7.48
N LEU A 104 -5.52 -9.28 -6.84
CA LEU A 104 -5.56 -10.73 -6.62
C LEU A 104 -6.81 -11.14 -5.83
N ARG A 105 -7.09 -10.48 -4.71
CA ARG A 105 -8.24 -10.80 -3.85
C ARG A 105 -9.58 -10.56 -4.53
N GLU A 106 -9.74 -9.42 -5.23
CA GLU A 106 -11.03 -9.02 -5.79
C GLU A 106 -11.29 -9.58 -7.20
N ASN A 107 -10.25 -9.77 -8.01
CA ASN A 107 -10.37 -10.17 -9.41
C ASN A 107 -9.79 -11.56 -9.71
N GLY A 108 -9.10 -12.21 -8.75
CA GLY A 108 -8.48 -13.52 -8.96
C GLY A 108 -7.29 -13.52 -9.93
N VAL A 109 -6.68 -12.36 -10.19
CA VAL A 109 -5.61 -12.21 -11.18
C VAL A 109 -4.25 -12.49 -10.56
N SER A 110 -3.40 -13.23 -11.26
CA SER A 110 -2.07 -13.65 -10.76
C SER A 110 -0.91 -12.76 -11.24
N GLN A 111 -1.17 -11.83 -12.16
CA GLN A 111 -0.16 -10.89 -12.68
C GLN A 111 -0.77 -9.48 -12.75
N VAL A 112 -0.14 -8.54 -12.06
CA VAL A 112 -0.65 -7.18 -11.92
C VAL A 112 0.42 -6.15 -12.25
N ALA A 113 0.09 -5.23 -13.13
CA ALA A 113 0.81 -3.99 -13.35
C ALA A 113 0.14 -2.91 -12.48
N ALA A 114 0.68 -2.67 -11.30
CA ALA A 114 0.17 -1.67 -10.37
C ALA A 114 0.69 -0.28 -10.72
N ALA A 115 -0.20 0.71 -10.74
CA ALA A 115 0.15 2.09 -11.06
C ALA A 115 -0.59 3.09 -10.18
N ILE A 116 0.13 4.05 -9.60
CA ILE A 116 -0.45 5.18 -8.88
C ILE A 116 -0.08 6.47 -9.61
N ASP A 117 -1.04 7.40 -9.78
CA ASP A 117 -0.77 8.73 -10.32
C ASP A 117 0.27 9.46 -9.44
N ALA A 118 1.45 9.70 -9.99
CA ALA A 118 2.55 10.38 -9.31
C ALA A 118 2.50 11.91 -9.48
N ARG A 119 1.46 12.44 -10.15
CA ARG A 119 1.36 13.83 -10.59
C ARG A 119 2.47 14.21 -11.60
N MET A 120 2.42 15.41 -12.13
CA MET A 120 3.42 15.93 -13.07
C MET A 120 3.60 15.05 -14.33
N ASP A 121 2.49 14.46 -14.82
CA ASP A 121 2.48 13.55 -15.97
C ASP A 121 3.34 12.29 -15.79
N GLU A 122 3.49 11.80 -14.56
CA GLU A 122 4.21 10.57 -14.22
C GLU A 122 3.33 9.60 -13.44
N VAL A 123 3.73 8.34 -13.44
CA VAL A 123 3.13 7.27 -12.66
C VAL A 123 4.18 6.58 -11.81
N TYR A 124 3.83 6.22 -10.59
CA TYR A 124 4.53 5.16 -9.86
C TYR A 124 4.09 3.83 -10.47
N TRP A 125 5.04 2.98 -10.80
CA TRP A 125 4.82 1.74 -11.54
C TRP A 125 5.55 0.58 -10.89
N GLY A 126 4.89 -0.59 -10.81
CA GLY A 126 5.46 -1.84 -10.35
C GLY A 126 4.70 -3.02 -10.93
N CYS A 127 5.43 -4.06 -11.31
CA CYS A 127 4.86 -5.30 -11.83
C CYS A 127 4.95 -6.39 -10.76
N TYR A 128 3.86 -7.10 -10.53
CA TYR A 128 3.76 -8.11 -9.48
C TYR A 128 3.22 -9.42 -10.03
N ARG A 129 3.71 -10.53 -9.47
CA ARG A 129 3.23 -11.87 -9.78
C ARG A 129 2.88 -12.60 -8.49
N GLU A 130 1.77 -13.30 -8.50
CA GLU A 130 1.34 -14.12 -7.38
C GLU A 130 2.28 -15.30 -7.16
N SER A 131 2.59 -15.57 -5.90
CA SER A 131 3.32 -16.73 -5.44
C SER A 131 2.83 -17.13 -4.04
N ALA A 132 2.18 -18.27 -3.92
CA ALA A 132 1.65 -18.80 -2.67
C ALA A 132 0.72 -17.81 -1.91
N GLY A 133 -0.15 -17.12 -2.66
CA GLY A 133 -1.11 -16.16 -2.11
C GLY A 133 -0.56 -14.75 -1.86
N GLU A 134 0.72 -14.52 -2.13
CA GLU A 134 1.40 -13.23 -1.97
C GLU A 134 1.75 -12.64 -3.35
N MET A 135 1.43 -11.37 -3.55
CA MET A 135 1.90 -10.61 -4.71
C MET A 135 3.35 -10.15 -4.51
N ARG A 136 4.25 -10.71 -5.30
CA ARG A 136 5.69 -10.42 -5.25
C ARG A 136 6.14 -9.55 -6.40
N LEU A 137 6.98 -8.57 -6.10
CA LEU A 137 7.55 -7.66 -7.08
C LEU A 137 8.40 -8.41 -8.10
N VAL A 138 8.19 -8.10 -9.38
CA VAL A 138 9.02 -8.56 -10.50
C VAL A 138 9.77 -7.36 -11.06
N GLY A 139 11.08 -7.32 -10.88
CA GLY A 139 11.91 -6.18 -11.23
C GLY A 139 11.97 -5.11 -10.13
N ALA A 140 11.69 -3.86 -10.46
CA ALA A 140 11.75 -2.74 -9.54
C ALA A 140 10.50 -1.87 -9.59
N GLU A 141 10.19 -1.20 -8.49
CA GLU A 141 9.25 -0.10 -8.46
C GLU A 141 9.94 1.18 -8.96
N VAL A 142 9.28 1.93 -9.83
CA VAL A 142 9.84 3.13 -10.46
C VAL A 142 8.83 4.26 -10.54
N VAL A 143 9.31 5.50 -10.73
CA VAL A 143 8.51 6.62 -11.20
C VAL A 143 8.95 6.97 -12.61
N LEU A 144 7.99 7.13 -13.53
CA LEU A 144 8.29 7.40 -14.94
C LEU A 144 7.07 8.01 -15.66
N PRO A 145 7.31 8.66 -16.82
CA PRO A 145 6.22 9.05 -17.71
C PRO A 145 5.41 7.81 -18.18
N PRO A 146 4.07 7.90 -18.29
CA PRO A 146 3.21 6.75 -18.62
C PRO A 146 3.63 5.98 -19.89
N GLN A 147 4.14 6.67 -20.90
CA GLN A 147 4.60 6.06 -22.16
C GLN A 147 5.86 5.18 -21.99
N ASN A 148 6.57 5.31 -20.90
CA ASN A 148 7.76 4.50 -20.58
C ASN A 148 7.41 3.29 -19.68
N ALA A 149 6.15 3.17 -19.24
CA ALA A 149 5.70 2.02 -18.47
C ALA A 149 5.76 0.75 -19.32
N ALA A 150 6.43 -0.28 -18.80
CA ALA A 150 6.65 -1.53 -19.51
C ALA A 150 6.47 -2.72 -18.57
N LEU A 151 6.12 -3.87 -19.15
CA LEU A 151 6.14 -5.15 -18.45
C LEU A 151 7.58 -5.69 -18.38
N PRO A 152 7.88 -6.62 -17.47
CA PRO A 152 9.17 -7.32 -17.44
C PRO A 152 9.50 -7.99 -18.77
N VAL A 153 10.79 -8.11 -19.10
CA VAL A 153 11.27 -8.65 -20.39
C VAL A 153 10.75 -10.08 -20.66
N ASP A 154 10.59 -10.86 -19.61
CA ASP A 154 10.08 -12.24 -19.63
C ASP A 154 8.57 -12.31 -19.33
N ALA A 155 7.86 -11.21 -19.50
CA ALA A 155 6.43 -11.14 -19.23
C ALA A 155 5.65 -12.04 -20.19
N SER A 156 5.25 -13.19 -19.72
CA SER A 156 4.28 -14.08 -20.37
C SER A 156 2.94 -14.01 -19.63
N GLY A 157 1.86 -14.33 -20.31
CA GLY A 157 0.52 -14.37 -19.72
C GLY A 157 -0.22 -13.02 -19.75
N GLN A 158 -1.31 -12.96 -18.99
CA GLN A 158 -2.21 -11.82 -18.97
C GLN A 158 -1.96 -10.97 -17.73
N TRP A 159 -1.73 -9.69 -17.95
CA TRP A 159 -1.50 -8.71 -16.88
C TRP A 159 -2.75 -7.86 -16.65
N PHE A 160 -3.11 -7.66 -15.40
CA PHE A 160 -4.19 -6.77 -15.00
C PHE A 160 -3.64 -5.41 -14.58
N GLY A 161 -4.31 -4.34 -14.96
CA GLY A 161 -3.95 -2.97 -14.58
C GLY A 161 -4.68 -2.54 -13.30
N ALA A 162 -3.95 -2.22 -12.22
CA ALA A 162 -4.55 -1.80 -10.96
C ALA A 162 -4.06 -0.42 -10.51
N GLY A 163 -4.99 0.47 -10.15
CA GLY A 163 -4.71 1.75 -9.50
C GLY A 163 -4.80 2.98 -10.39
N THR A 164 -4.74 4.16 -9.76
CA THR A 164 -5.05 5.46 -10.36
C THR A 164 -4.13 5.88 -11.51
N GLY A 165 -2.93 5.32 -11.60
CA GLY A 165 -2.02 5.54 -12.74
C GLY A 165 -2.56 5.01 -14.06
N TRP A 166 -3.52 4.08 -14.04
CA TRP A 166 -4.22 3.62 -15.24
C TRP A 166 -5.23 4.62 -15.80
N GLY A 167 -5.43 5.77 -15.15
CA GLY A 167 -6.06 6.93 -15.75
C GLY A 167 -5.30 7.47 -16.98
N TYR A 168 -4.03 7.10 -17.15
CA TYR A 168 -3.20 7.38 -18.34
C TYR A 168 -3.14 6.22 -19.34
N ALA A 169 -4.13 5.31 -19.36
CA ALA A 169 -4.12 4.09 -20.18
C ALA A 169 -3.86 4.35 -21.67
N ASP A 170 -4.33 5.48 -22.22
CA ASP A 170 -4.10 5.87 -23.62
C ASP A 170 -2.62 6.15 -23.93
N ARG A 171 -1.83 6.49 -22.93
CA ARG A 171 -0.40 6.78 -23.03
C ARG A 171 0.48 5.59 -22.65
N ILE A 172 -0.06 4.61 -21.94
CA ILE A 172 0.64 3.39 -21.53
C ILE A 172 0.63 2.40 -22.69
N ALA A 173 1.82 1.97 -23.16
CA ALA A 173 1.94 1.02 -24.26
C ALA A 173 1.47 -0.40 -23.90
N VAL A 174 1.50 -0.76 -22.62
CA VAL A 174 1.02 -2.04 -22.11
C VAL A 174 -0.48 -2.17 -22.33
N LYS A 175 -0.92 -3.30 -22.91
CA LYS A 175 -2.34 -3.62 -23.05
C LYS A 175 -2.72 -4.70 -22.04
N PRO A 176 -3.39 -4.32 -20.93
CA PRO A 176 -3.79 -5.28 -19.91
C PRO A 176 -4.98 -6.12 -20.36
N SER A 177 -5.17 -7.28 -19.75
CA SER A 177 -6.35 -8.12 -19.95
C SER A 177 -7.64 -7.53 -19.34
N GLY A 178 -7.48 -6.61 -18.40
CA GLY A 178 -8.49 -5.82 -17.74
C GLY A 178 -7.81 -4.78 -16.87
N GLN A 179 -8.53 -3.75 -16.46
CA GLN A 179 -7.98 -2.73 -15.60
C GLN A 179 -9.03 -2.12 -14.67
N ASP A 180 -8.58 -1.62 -13.52
CA ASP A 180 -9.36 -0.79 -12.62
C ASP A 180 -8.55 0.45 -12.21
N ALA A 181 -8.82 1.57 -12.87
CA ALA A 181 -8.19 2.86 -12.60
C ALA A 181 -8.76 3.55 -11.34
N ALA A 182 -9.84 3.05 -10.76
CA ALA A 182 -10.42 3.57 -9.51
C ALA A 182 -9.93 2.79 -8.28
N MET A 183 -9.21 1.69 -8.46
CA MET A 183 -8.73 0.88 -7.35
C MET A 183 -7.71 1.66 -6.51
N LEU A 184 -7.96 1.73 -5.20
CA LEU A 184 -7.07 2.35 -4.21
C LEU A 184 -6.52 1.27 -3.27
N PRO A 185 -5.36 1.49 -2.62
CA PRO A 185 -4.86 0.58 -1.59
C PRO A 185 -5.89 0.34 -0.48
N HIS A 186 -5.94 -0.87 0.04
CA HIS A 186 -6.84 -1.26 1.11
C HIS A 186 -6.06 -1.95 2.25
N ALA A 187 -6.32 -1.55 3.49
CA ALA A 187 -5.58 -2.07 4.65
C ALA A 187 -5.72 -3.59 4.85
N GLN A 188 -6.79 -4.22 4.37
CA GLN A 188 -6.94 -5.68 4.37
C GLN A 188 -5.83 -6.36 3.57
N ASP A 189 -5.50 -5.83 2.40
CA ASP A 189 -4.48 -6.37 1.52
C ASP A 189 -3.07 -6.05 2.05
N LEU A 190 -2.92 -4.87 2.65
CA LEU A 190 -1.72 -4.49 3.39
C LEU A 190 -1.49 -5.43 4.59
N LEU A 191 -2.54 -5.77 5.33
CA LEU A 191 -2.49 -6.73 6.43
C LEU A 191 -2.04 -8.11 5.97
N THR A 192 -2.55 -8.58 4.83
CA THR A 192 -2.14 -9.85 4.22
C THR A 192 -0.64 -9.86 3.92
N LEU A 193 -0.14 -8.83 3.24
CA LEU A 193 1.29 -8.69 2.94
C LEU A 193 2.13 -8.52 4.21
N GLY A 194 1.64 -7.75 5.19
CA GLY A 194 2.25 -7.60 6.51
C GLY A 194 2.36 -8.93 7.26
N ALA A 195 1.34 -9.79 7.17
CA ALA A 195 1.40 -11.11 7.79
C ALA A 195 2.46 -12.02 7.14
N PHE A 196 2.63 -11.97 5.83
CA PHE A 196 3.73 -12.65 5.13
C PHE A 196 5.09 -12.12 5.60
N ALA A 197 5.25 -10.80 5.67
CA ALA A 197 6.48 -10.16 6.16
C ALA A 197 6.77 -10.53 7.63
N TRP A 198 5.74 -10.55 8.48
CA TRP A 198 5.84 -11.00 9.88
C TRP A 198 6.38 -12.42 10.00
N HIS A 199 5.82 -13.37 9.22
CA HIS A 199 6.27 -14.76 9.23
C HIS A 199 7.70 -14.95 8.72
N ARG A 200 8.21 -14.02 7.88
CA ARG A 200 9.61 -14.02 7.42
C ARG A 200 10.57 -13.31 8.39
N GLY A 201 10.06 -12.71 9.48
CA GLY A 201 10.88 -11.95 10.41
C GLY A 201 11.38 -10.60 9.86
N GLU A 202 10.64 -9.98 8.95
CA GLU A 202 11.00 -8.72 8.28
C GLU A 202 10.52 -7.46 9.04
N ALA A 203 10.09 -7.63 10.28
CA ALA A 203 9.71 -6.51 11.13
C ALA A 203 10.92 -5.65 11.51
N ILE A 204 10.72 -4.34 11.52
CA ILE A 204 11.74 -3.35 11.88
C ILE A 204 11.33 -2.56 13.12
N VAL A 205 12.26 -1.85 13.75
CA VAL A 205 11.94 -0.96 14.87
C VAL A 205 11.20 0.29 14.40
N ALA A 206 10.43 0.92 15.28
CA ALA A 206 9.61 2.08 14.97
C ALA A 206 10.42 3.26 14.38
N ASP A 207 11.65 3.47 14.82
CA ASP A 207 12.53 4.55 14.35
C ASP A 207 12.92 4.41 12.88
N ASP A 208 12.93 3.17 12.35
CA ASP A 208 13.25 2.86 10.96
C ASP A 208 12.01 2.95 10.04
N ALA A 209 10.84 3.27 10.58
CA ALA A 209 9.63 3.50 9.78
C ALA A 209 9.77 4.77 8.95
N GLN A 210 10.22 4.63 7.71
CA GLN A 210 10.47 5.74 6.79
C GLN A 210 9.66 5.60 5.51
N PRO A 211 9.26 6.74 4.88
CA PRO A 211 8.64 6.72 3.57
C PRO A 211 9.66 6.33 2.50
N VAL A 212 9.21 5.56 1.51
CA VAL A 212 10.00 5.28 0.31
C VAL A 212 9.67 6.29 -0.77
N TYR A 213 10.68 7.02 -1.21
CA TYR A 213 10.58 7.99 -2.30
C TYR A 213 11.21 7.42 -3.56
N LEU A 214 10.38 7.23 -4.60
CA LEU A 214 10.85 6.78 -5.92
C LEU A 214 11.27 7.96 -6.80
N ARG A 215 10.94 9.19 -6.41
CA ARG A 215 11.31 10.40 -7.15
C ARG A 215 12.47 11.10 -6.47
N ASP A 216 13.65 11.09 -7.11
CA ASP A 216 14.87 11.75 -6.60
C ASP A 216 14.87 13.27 -6.83
N LYS A 217 14.15 13.78 -7.85
CA LYS A 217 14.09 15.19 -8.20
C LYS A 217 12.70 15.77 -7.96
N VAL A 218 12.52 16.48 -6.85
CA VAL A 218 11.22 17.05 -6.44
C VAL A 218 10.98 18.44 -7.02
N ALA A 219 12.00 19.13 -7.53
CA ALA A 219 11.86 20.45 -8.13
C ALA A 219 12.86 20.68 -9.26
N THR A 220 12.36 21.07 -10.42
CA THR A 220 13.19 21.76 -11.43
C THR A 220 13.14 23.24 -11.07
N PRO A 221 14.30 23.93 -10.84
CA PRO A 221 14.30 25.37 -10.64
C PRO A 221 13.63 26.03 -11.85
N LYS A 222 12.66 26.93 -11.61
CA LYS A 222 12.14 27.77 -12.68
C LYS A 222 13.31 28.56 -13.25
N ALA A 223 13.58 28.41 -14.54
CA ALA A 223 14.48 29.30 -15.25
C ALA A 223 13.96 30.75 -15.05
N ARG A 224 14.83 31.64 -14.56
CA ARG A 224 14.53 33.06 -14.43
C ARG A 224 14.52 33.72 -15.79
#